data_2f51ab808f71061af5629f9eb58634d1
#
_entry.id   2f51ab808f71061af5629f9eb58634d1
#
_cell.length_a   1.000
_cell.length_b   1.000
_cell.length_c   1.000
_cell.angle_alpha   90.00
_cell.angle_beta   90.00
_cell.angle_gamma   90.00
#
_symmetry.space_group_name_H-M   'P 1'
#
loop_
_entity.id
_entity.type
_entity.pdbx_description
1 polymer ?
#
loop_
_entity_poly.entity_id
_entity_poly.type
_entity_poly.pdbx_seq_one_letter_code
_entity_poly.pdbx_strand_id
1 'polypeptide(L)'
;MKHVVTVKRRALAASEACADVLRRRFDDAGTLVTNMISSPGSGKTTLLEATARHMKERHTLAVIEGDVATERDADRLRALGVPAHQILTGGACHLDARQVEGALEEAGLLPVDILFIENVGNLICPTTYDLGEDFKVAVLSVTEGDDKPFKYPAIFARAEVTVVSKIDLLPHLPFDVEAVDEQLRSLNPTGTILRTSATTGEGIDAWCELLARRLSDKRDSSNRDS
;
A
#
# COMPACT_ATOMS: atom_id res chain seq x y z
N MET A 1 -6.50 28.57 -19.65
CA MET A 1 -6.74 27.12 -19.56
C MET A 1 -5.67 26.23 -20.20
N LYS A 2 -5.16 26.51 -21.42
CA LYS A 2 -4.13 25.67 -22.09
C LYS A 2 -2.81 25.53 -21.28
N HIS A 3 -2.36 26.58 -20.59
CA HIS A 3 -1.09 26.56 -19.84
C HIS A 3 -1.14 25.63 -18.60
N VAL A 4 -2.25 25.59 -17.85
CA VAL A 4 -2.42 24.74 -16.66
C VAL A 4 -2.46 23.26 -17.02
N VAL A 5 -3.11 22.91 -18.15
CA VAL A 5 -3.16 21.53 -18.67
C VAL A 5 -1.77 21.04 -19.08
N THR A 6 -0.94 21.91 -19.67
CA THR A 6 0.42 21.56 -20.08
C THR A 6 1.34 21.33 -18.87
N VAL A 7 1.23 22.12 -17.80
CA VAL A 7 2.03 21.97 -16.57
C VAL A 7 1.67 20.67 -15.86
N LYS A 8 0.36 20.35 -15.70
CA LYS A 8 -0.09 19.09 -15.11
C LYS A 8 0.40 17.85 -15.88
N ARG A 9 0.34 17.89 -17.22
CA ARG A 9 0.85 16.77 -18.05
C ARG A 9 2.36 16.58 -17.91
N ARG A 10 3.14 17.67 -17.84
CA ARG A 10 4.60 17.57 -17.64
C ARG A 10 4.95 17.05 -16.26
N ALA A 11 4.23 17.46 -15.21
CA ALA A 11 4.43 16.97 -13.86
C ALA A 11 4.11 15.47 -13.75
N LEU A 12 3.02 15.01 -14.38
CA LEU A 12 2.65 13.60 -14.41
C LEU A 12 3.71 12.77 -15.18
N ALA A 13 4.12 13.19 -16.37
CA ALA A 13 5.15 12.51 -17.14
C ALA A 13 6.51 12.45 -16.41
N ALA A 14 6.86 13.49 -15.65
CA ALA A 14 8.07 13.48 -14.82
C ALA A 14 7.96 12.50 -13.64
N SER A 15 6.76 12.35 -13.03
CA SER A 15 6.49 11.37 -12.00
C SER A 15 6.54 9.95 -12.55
N GLU A 16 5.95 9.69 -13.73
CA GLU A 16 5.99 8.39 -14.41
C GLU A 16 7.43 7.97 -14.74
N ALA A 17 8.25 8.88 -15.28
CA ALA A 17 9.66 8.60 -15.54
C ALA A 17 10.46 8.29 -14.27
N CYS A 18 10.14 8.96 -13.15
CA CYS A 18 10.72 8.68 -11.84
C CYS A 18 10.28 7.30 -11.32
N ALA A 19 9.00 6.94 -11.48
CA ALA A 19 8.48 5.64 -11.10
C ALA A 19 9.20 4.50 -11.83
N ASP A 20 9.52 4.66 -13.12
CA ASP A 20 10.31 3.69 -13.89
C ASP A 20 11.75 3.55 -13.37
N VAL A 21 12.35 4.65 -12.89
CA VAL A 21 13.69 4.61 -12.25
C VAL A 21 13.62 3.87 -10.92
N LEU A 22 12.61 4.18 -10.10
CA LEU A 22 12.39 3.52 -8.81
C LEU A 22 12.15 2.02 -8.98
N ARG A 23 11.32 1.62 -9.95
CA ARG A 23 11.05 0.21 -10.24
C ARG A 23 12.34 -0.55 -10.51
N ARG A 24 13.20 -0.05 -11.40
CA ARG A 24 14.50 -0.66 -11.67
C ARG A 24 15.37 -0.74 -10.41
N ARG A 25 15.41 0.32 -9.60
CA ARG A 25 16.15 0.33 -8.34
C ARG A 25 15.65 -0.72 -7.34
N PHE A 26 14.33 -0.92 -7.28
CA PHE A 26 13.72 -1.96 -6.45
C PHE A 26 13.98 -3.37 -6.98
N ASP A 27 13.96 -3.54 -8.30
CA ASP A 27 14.27 -4.81 -8.97
C ASP A 27 15.74 -5.19 -8.75
N ASP A 28 16.66 -4.25 -8.95
CA ASP A 28 18.10 -4.45 -8.71
C ASP A 28 18.40 -4.79 -7.24
N ALA A 29 17.64 -4.23 -6.30
CA ALA A 29 17.74 -4.52 -4.87
C ALA A 29 17.04 -5.82 -4.44
N GLY A 30 16.26 -6.46 -5.31
CA GLY A 30 15.40 -7.61 -4.97
C GLY A 30 14.38 -7.29 -3.90
N THR A 31 13.93 -6.02 -3.83
CA THR A 31 12.96 -5.51 -2.85
C THR A 31 11.56 -5.58 -3.39
N LEU A 32 10.66 -6.28 -2.70
CA LEU A 32 9.22 -6.24 -2.99
C LEU A 32 8.62 -4.93 -2.49
N VAL A 33 7.93 -4.20 -3.35
CA VAL A 33 7.32 -2.90 -3.00
C VAL A 33 5.81 -2.94 -3.15
N THR A 34 5.08 -2.51 -2.13
CA THR A 34 3.62 -2.43 -2.18
C THR A 34 3.12 -1.02 -1.82
N ASN A 35 2.16 -0.52 -2.59
CA ASN A 35 1.50 0.76 -2.37
C ASN A 35 0.14 0.53 -1.71
N MET A 36 0.01 0.92 -0.44
CA MET A 36 -1.20 0.71 0.37
C MET A 36 -2.10 1.94 0.32
N ILE A 37 -3.29 1.77 -0.21
CA ILE A 37 -4.26 2.84 -0.47
C ILE A 37 -5.56 2.54 0.29
N SER A 38 -6.09 3.54 0.99
CA SER A 38 -7.35 3.40 1.73
C SER A 38 -7.96 4.75 2.11
N SER A 39 -9.15 4.74 2.70
CA SER A 39 -9.65 5.88 3.47
C SER A 39 -8.85 6.10 4.75
N PRO A 40 -8.89 7.30 5.35
CA PRO A 40 -8.37 7.52 6.70
C PRO A 40 -9.05 6.60 7.72
N GLY A 41 -8.27 6.06 8.66
CA GLY A 41 -8.80 5.21 9.73
C GLY A 41 -9.16 3.78 9.34
N SER A 42 -8.86 3.33 8.11
CA SER A 42 -9.09 1.94 7.67
C SER A 42 -8.19 0.89 8.34
N GLY A 43 -7.13 1.33 9.04
CA GLY A 43 -6.22 0.44 9.77
C GLY A 43 -4.98 0.02 9.00
N LYS A 44 -4.51 0.78 7.98
CA LYS A 44 -3.25 0.52 7.27
C LYS A 44 -2.08 0.35 8.23
N THR A 45 -1.80 1.35 9.05
CA THR A 45 -0.69 1.32 10.02
C THR A 45 -0.82 0.15 11.00
N THR A 46 -2.05 -0.16 11.46
CA THR A 46 -2.28 -1.29 12.36
C THR A 46 -2.03 -2.63 11.66
N LEU A 47 -2.37 -2.75 10.37
CA LEU A 47 -2.02 -3.91 9.55
C LEU A 47 -0.50 -4.04 9.38
N LEU A 48 0.20 -2.92 9.14
CA LEU A 48 1.67 -2.89 9.05
C LEU A 48 2.33 -3.31 10.37
N GLU A 49 1.82 -2.86 11.51
CA GLU A 49 2.31 -3.32 12.82
C GLU A 49 2.13 -4.84 13.02
N ALA A 50 0.96 -5.38 12.66
CA ALA A 50 0.72 -6.82 12.74
C ALA A 50 1.66 -7.59 11.79
N THR A 51 1.87 -7.07 10.58
CA THR A 51 2.82 -7.61 9.60
C THR A 51 4.25 -7.60 10.16
N ALA A 52 4.67 -6.48 10.76
CA ALA A 52 5.99 -6.36 11.36
C ALA A 52 6.23 -7.37 12.48
N ARG A 53 5.25 -7.56 13.38
CA ARG A 53 5.36 -8.55 14.46
C ARG A 53 5.49 -9.98 13.92
N HIS A 54 4.86 -10.28 12.79
CA HIS A 54 4.86 -11.62 12.20
C HIS A 54 6.10 -11.90 11.34
N MET A 55 6.61 -10.90 10.62
CA MET A 55 7.62 -11.11 9.56
C MET A 55 9.04 -10.66 9.92
N LYS A 56 9.24 -9.72 10.84
CA LYS A 56 10.54 -9.06 11.09
C LYS A 56 11.68 -9.98 11.51
N GLU A 57 11.40 -11.18 12.02
CA GLU A 57 12.42 -12.16 12.39
C GLU A 57 12.98 -12.93 11.17
N ARG A 58 12.26 -12.89 10.04
CA ARG A 58 12.62 -13.62 8.80
C ARG A 58 12.88 -12.69 7.61
N HIS A 59 12.34 -11.48 7.66
CA HIS A 59 12.42 -10.52 6.56
C HIS A 59 12.75 -9.13 7.08
N THR A 60 13.60 -8.42 6.36
CA THR A 60 13.85 -7.01 6.59
C THR A 60 12.72 -6.19 5.98
N LEU A 61 12.13 -5.31 6.79
CA LEU A 61 10.99 -4.49 6.40
C LEU A 61 11.35 -3.02 6.53
N ALA A 62 10.78 -2.18 5.66
CA ALA A 62 10.80 -0.73 5.81
C ALA A 62 9.47 -0.13 5.38
N VAL A 63 9.16 1.07 5.87
CA VAL A 63 7.92 1.78 5.55
C VAL A 63 8.20 3.22 5.18
N ILE A 64 7.59 3.68 4.10
CA ILE A 64 7.43 5.10 3.77
C ILE A 64 5.97 5.44 4.03
N GLU A 65 5.74 6.43 4.88
CA GLU A 65 4.39 6.89 5.20
C GLU A 65 4.11 8.27 4.63
N GLY A 66 3.00 8.39 3.89
CA GLY A 66 2.46 9.68 3.46
C GLY A 66 1.35 10.13 4.40
N ASP A 67 1.60 11.17 5.18
CA ASP A 67 0.55 11.78 6.00
C ASP A 67 0.52 13.31 5.81
N VAL A 68 -0.62 13.88 6.17
CA VAL A 68 -0.86 15.31 6.03
C VAL A 68 -0.17 16.11 7.13
N ALA A 69 -0.06 15.59 8.37
CA ALA A 69 0.28 16.41 9.52
C ALA A 69 0.99 15.74 10.72
N THR A 70 1.12 14.41 10.84
CA THR A 70 1.64 13.80 12.08
C THR A 70 2.65 12.68 11.84
N GLU A 71 3.65 12.55 12.70
CA GLU A 71 4.67 11.47 12.66
C GLU A 71 4.28 10.24 13.51
N ARG A 72 3.08 10.23 14.09
CA ARG A 72 2.68 9.21 15.08
C ARG A 72 2.68 7.79 14.54
N ASP A 73 2.34 7.60 13.28
CA ASP A 73 2.25 6.27 12.68
C ASP A 73 3.65 5.72 12.36
N ALA A 74 4.57 6.55 11.89
CA ALA A 74 5.98 6.18 11.74
C ALA A 74 6.63 5.81 13.08
N ASP A 75 6.34 6.55 14.16
CA ASP A 75 6.88 6.25 15.49
C ASP A 75 6.40 4.90 16.03
N ARG A 76 5.16 4.50 15.74
CA ARG A 76 4.62 3.18 16.13
C ARG A 76 5.40 2.04 15.47
N LEU A 77 5.76 2.19 14.19
CA LEU A 77 6.54 1.20 13.45
C LEU A 77 8.00 1.18 13.91
N ARG A 78 8.61 2.35 14.13
CA ARG A 78 9.97 2.47 14.68
C ARG A 78 10.07 1.80 16.05
N ALA A 79 9.05 1.92 16.90
CA ALA A 79 8.99 1.25 18.20
C ALA A 79 8.98 -0.29 18.09
N LEU A 80 8.57 -0.85 16.95
CA LEU A 80 8.65 -2.28 16.63
C LEU A 80 9.99 -2.69 16.00
N GLY A 81 10.91 -1.74 15.82
CA GLY A 81 12.20 -1.97 15.17
C GLY A 81 12.15 -1.98 13.65
N VAL A 82 11.07 -1.48 13.04
CA VAL A 82 10.94 -1.32 11.59
C VAL A 82 11.34 0.10 11.21
N PRO A 83 12.36 0.29 10.34
CA PRO A 83 12.68 1.59 9.77
C PRO A 83 11.46 2.19 9.08
N ALA A 84 11.05 3.38 9.50
CA ALA A 84 9.94 4.10 8.91
C ALA A 84 10.32 5.56 8.67
N HIS A 85 10.03 6.06 7.48
CA HIS A 85 10.24 7.46 7.10
C HIS A 85 8.91 8.10 6.73
N GLN A 86 8.68 9.27 7.30
CA GLN A 86 7.46 10.03 7.09
C GLN A 86 7.65 11.11 6.04
N ILE A 87 6.77 11.14 5.04
CA ILE A 87 6.65 12.24 4.09
C ILE A 87 5.50 13.14 4.53
N LEU A 88 5.81 14.35 4.95
CA LEU A 88 4.80 15.37 5.21
C LEU A 88 4.35 15.99 3.88
N THR A 89 3.14 15.68 3.47
CA THR A 89 2.64 16.08 2.13
C THR A 89 2.18 17.53 2.04
N GLY A 90 2.10 18.24 3.18
CA GLY A 90 1.69 19.65 3.20
C GLY A 90 0.28 19.91 2.63
N GLY A 91 -0.62 18.91 2.74
CA GLY A 91 -1.99 18.98 2.22
C GLY A 91 -2.19 18.32 0.85
N ALA A 92 -1.17 17.70 0.26
CA ALA A 92 -1.37 16.85 -0.91
C ALA A 92 -2.15 15.58 -0.53
N CYS A 93 -3.03 15.13 -1.44
CA CYS A 93 -3.94 14.01 -1.20
C CYS A 93 -3.36 12.66 -1.68
N HIS A 94 -2.09 12.59 -2.08
CA HIS A 94 -1.38 11.40 -2.53
C HIS A 94 0.13 11.64 -2.47
N LEU A 95 0.90 10.56 -2.53
CA LEU A 95 2.34 10.58 -2.80
C LEU A 95 2.59 10.52 -4.31
N ASP A 96 3.68 11.13 -4.76
CA ASP A 96 4.25 10.94 -6.10
C ASP A 96 5.62 10.24 -6.03
N ALA A 97 6.09 9.74 -7.18
CA ALA A 97 7.34 8.96 -7.24
C ALA A 97 8.57 9.75 -6.78
N ARG A 98 8.61 11.06 -6.99
CA ARG A 98 9.74 11.91 -6.58
C ARG A 98 9.81 12.09 -5.07
N GLN A 99 8.64 12.13 -4.41
CA GLN A 99 8.58 12.17 -2.95
C GLN A 99 9.10 10.85 -2.36
N VAL A 100 8.75 9.72 -2.97
CA VAL A 100 9.25 8.40 -2.59
C VAL A 100 10.77 8.30 -2.82
N GLU A 101 11.28 8.77 -3.97
CA GLU A 101 12.72 8.83 -4.26
C GLU A 101 13.47 9.64 -3.21
N GLY A 102 13.00 10.85 -2.89
CA GLY A 102 13.60 11.69 -1.87
C GLY A 102 13.61 11.03 -0.49
N ALA A 103 12.54 10.36 -0.09
CA ALA A 103 12.45 9.64 1.18
C ALA A 103 13.45 8.46 1.25
N LEU A 104 13.62 7.73 0.15
CA LEU A 104 14.60 6.64 0.07
C LEU A 104 16.04 7.12 0.18
N GLU A 105 16.35 8.29 -0.41
CA GLU A 105 17.68 8.90 -0.32
C GLU A 105 17.97 9.45 1.08
N GLU A 106 16.99 10.15 1.66
CA GLU A 106 17.13 10.76 2.98
C GLU A 106 17.26 9.74 4.10
N ALA A 107 16.45 8.67 4.06
CA ALA A 107 16.37 7.70 5.14
C ALA A 107 17.26 6.46 4.93
N GLY A 108 17.82 6.25 3.74
CA GLY A 108 18.66 5.10 3.45
C GLY A 108 17.96 3.76 3.66
N LEU A 109 16.67 3.65 3.27
CA LEU A 109 15.83 2.50 3.57
C LEU A 109 16.14 1.24 2.76
N LEU A 110 16.95 1.34 1.71
CA LEU A 110 17.33 0.19 0.89
C LEU A 110 18.77 -0.26 1.17
N PRO A 111 19.11 -1.57 1.01
CA PRO A 111 18.20 -2.65 0.61
C PRO A 111 17.38 -3.21 1.77
N VAL A 112 16.14 -3.65 1.47
CA VAL A 112 15.26 -4.41 2.38
C VAL A 112 14.51 -5.48 1.58
N ASP A 113 13.97 -6.50 2.25
CA ASP A 113 13.16 -7.52 1.59
C ASP A 113 11.82 -6.94 1.10
N ILE A 114 11.13 -6.20 1.96
CA ILE A 114 9.82 -5.62 1.65
C ILE A 114 9.77 -4.15 2.06
N LEU A 115 9.42 -3.29 1.12
CA LEU A 115 9.13 -1.88 1.34
C LEU A 115 7.61 -1.65 1.22
N PHE A 116 7.02 -1.12 2.26
CA PHE A 116 5.64 -0.65 2.23
C PHE A 116 5.62 0.86 2.00
N ILE A 117 4.81 1.28 1.03
CA ILE A 117 4.46 2.69 0.85
C ILE A 117 3.03 2.85 1.34
N GLU A 118 2.86 3.38 2.55
CA GLU A 118 1.55 3.76 3.07
C GLU A 118 1.16 5.11 2.48
N ASN A 119 0.22 5.11 1.54
CA ASN A 119 -0.22 6.35 0.90
C ASN A 119 -1.16 7.15 1.81
N VAL A 120 -1.30 8.43 1.50
CA VAL A 120 -2.25 9.32 2.19
C VAL A 120 -3.65 8.69 2.18
N GLY A 121 -4.39 8.85 3.27
CA GLY A 121 -5.76 8.33 3.40
C GLY A 121 -6.73 8.95 2.39
N ASN A 122 -6.79 8.35 1.18
CA ASN A 122 -7.63 8.78 0.07
C ASN A 122 -7.81 7.64 -0.94
N LEU A 123 -9.04 7.37 -1.38
CA LEU A 123 -9.37 6.30 -2.34
C LEU A 123 -9.37 6.76 -3.80
N ILE A 124 -9.20 8.06 -4.08
CA ILE A 124 -9.33 8.61 -5.43
C ILE A 124 -7.95 8.97 -6.00
N CYS A 125 -7.28 9.95 -5.39
CA CYS A 125 -6.05 10.51 -5.93
C CYS A 125 -4.92 9.49 -6.09
N PRO A 126 -4.58 8.66 -5.08
CA PRO A 126 -3.45 7.71 -5.18
C PRO A 126 -3.64 6.63 -6.23
N THR A 127 -4.89 6.34 -6.62
CA THR A 127 -5.25 5.22 -7.50
C THR A 127 -4.53 5.25 -8.85
N THR A 128 -4.26 6.45 -9.38
CA THR A 128 -3.69 6.63 -10.73
C THR A 128 -2.20 6.91 -10.74
N TYR A 129 -1.60 7.14 -9.58
CA TYR A 129 -0.16 7.40 -9.48
C TYR A 129 0.61 6.09 -9.38
N ASP A 130 1.68 6.01 -10.15
CA ASP A 130 2.67 4.96 -10.11
C ASP A 130 3.85 5.46 -9.25
N LEU A 131 4.24 4.66 -8.26
CA LEU A 131 5.34 4.95 -7.35
C LEU A 131 6.53 4.00 -7.57
N GLY A 132 6.48 3.19 -8.64
CA GLY A 132 7.42 2.12 -8.92
C GLY A 132 7.12 0.83 -8.15
N GLU A 133 5.96 0.73 -7.51
CA GLU A 133 5.53 -0.43 -6.74
C GLU A 133 5.30 -1.67 -7.62
N ASP A 134 5.47 -2.86 -7.02
CA ASP A 134 5.16 -4.13 -7.67
C ASP A 134 3.64 -4.35 -7.78
N PHE A 135 2.90 -3.90 -6.76
CA PHE A 135 1.44 -4.02 -6.74
C PHE A 135 0.78 -3.04 -5.77
N LYS A 136 -0.49 -2.77 -6.04
CA LYS A 136 -1.34 -1.94 -5.18
C LYS A 136 -2.17 -2.82 -4.24
N VAL A 137 -2.31 -2.33 -2.99
CA VAL A 137 -3.18 -2.92 -1.97
C VAL A 137 -4.25 -1.91 -1.59
N ALA A 138 -5.51 -2.26 -1.82
CA ALA A 138 -6.63 -1.50 -1.28
C ALA A 138 -6.99 -2.03 0.12
N VAL A 139 -7.05 -1.15 1.12
CA VAL A 139 -7.52 -1.53 2.46
C VAL A 139 -8.89 -0.94 2.70
N LEU A 140 -9.88 -1.80 2.91
CA LEU A 140 -11.27 -1.48 3.19
C LEU A 140 -11.62 -1.94 4.61
N SER A 141 -12.00 -1.01 5.49
CA SER A 141 -12.46 -1.39 6.83
C SER A 141 -13.95 -1.66 6.85
N VAL A 142 -14.38 -2.71 7.55
CA VAL A 142 -15.82 -2.98 7.77
C VAL A 142 -16.55 -1.82 8.47
N THR A 143 -15.81 -0.94 9.15
CA THR A 143 -16.39 0.26 9.80
C THR A 143 -16.71 1.40 8.83
N GLU A 144 -16.29 1.28 7.56
CA GLU A 144 -16.51 2.33 6.55
C GLU A 144 -17.79 2.13 5.73
N GLY A 145 -18.45 0.99 5.92
CA GLY A 145 -19.65 0.58 5.18
C GLY A 145 -19.32 -0.25 3.93
N ASP A 146 -20.29 -1.07 3.53
CA ASP A 146 -20.20 -2.01 2.40
C ASP A 146 -20.37 -1.34 1.03
N ASP A 147 -20.73 -0.06 1.00
CA ASP A 147 -20.93 0.70 -0.23
C ASP A 147 -19.63 1.29 -0.84
N LYS A 148 -18.49 1.15 -0.18
CA LYS A 148 -17.21 1.71 -0.66
C LYS A 148 -16.77 1.19 -2.03
N PRO A 149 -16.86 -0.12 -2.37
CA PRO A 149 -16.50 -0.59 -3.70
C PRO A 149 -17.41 -0.02 -4.80
N PHE A 150 -18.68 0.26 -4.48
CA PHE A 150 -19.62 0.90 -5.40
C PHE A 150 -19.30 2.39 -5.61
N LYS A 151 -18.90 3.10 -4.56
CA LYS A 151 -18.58 4.54 -4.59
C LYS A 151 -17.21 4.84 -5.19
N TYR A 152 -16.24 3.95 -4.99
CA TYR A 152 -14.84 4.13 -5.39
C TYR A 152 -14.32 2.96 -6.22
N PRO A 153 -15.00 2.56 -7.32
CA PRO A 153 -14.67 1.35 -8.06
C PRO A 153 -13.25 1.36 -8.65
N ALA A 154 -12.69 2.53 -8.93
CA ALA A 154 -11.41 2.67 -9.62
C ALA A 154 -10.23 2.06 -8.84
N ILE A 155 -10.19 2.21 -7.51
CA ILE A 155 -9.10 1.63 -6.71
C ILE A 155 -9.24 0.11 -6.62
N PHE A 156 -10.46 -0.41 -6.40
CA PHE A 156 -10.69 -1.84 -6.28
C PHE A 156 -10.51 -2.58 -7.61
N ALA A 157 -10.73 -1.91 -8.74
CA ALA A 157 -10.43 -2.46 -10.07
C ALA A 157 -8.93 -2.54 -10.37
N ARG A 158 -8.10 -1.72 -9.73
CA ARG A 158 -6.66 -1.63 -9.98
C ARG A 158 -5.78 -2.29 -8.93
N ALA A 159 -6.31 -2.47 -7.72
CA ALA A 159 -5.57 -3.14 -6.65
C ALA A 159 -5.53 -4.64 -6.90
N GLU A 160 -4.34 -5.22 -6.96
CA GLU A 160 -4.14 -6.67 -7.08
C GLU A 160 -4.53 -7.41 -5.81
N VAL A 161 -4.54 -6.69 -4.68
CA VAL A 161 -4.96 -7.22 -3.39
C VAL A 161 -5.93 -6.24 -2.73
N THR A 162 -7.07 -6.74 -2.28
CA THR A 162 -7.96 -6.00 -1.39
C THR A 162 -7.96 -6.65 -0.01
N VAL A 163 -7.60 -5.88 1.01
CA VAL A 163 -7.65 -6.31 2.41
C VAL A 163 -8.89 -5.72 3.06
N VAL A 164 -9.85 -6.57 3.42
CA VAL A 164 -11.00 -6.20 4.25
C VAL A 164 -10.56 -6.29 5.71
N SER A 165 -10.40 -5.14 6.36
CA SER A 165 -9.83 -5.02 7.70
C SER A 165 -10.90 -4.92 8.80
N LYS A 166 -10.48 -5.17 10.05
CA LYS A 166 -11.30 -5.09 11.27
C LYS A 166 -12.50 -6.04 11.26
N ILE A 167 -12.32 -7.25 10.68
CA ILE A 167 -13.42 -8.23 10.57
C ILE A 167 -13.95 -8.71 11.93
N ASP A 168 -13.18 -8.54 13.00
CA ASP A 168 -13.63 -8.74 14.38
C ASP A 168 -14.85 -7.89 14.76
N LEU A 169 -15.10 -6.79 14.05
CA LEU A 169 -16.25 -5.91 14.27
C LEU A 169 -17.50 -6.30 13.47
N LEU A 170 -17.41 -7.26 12.55
CA LEU A 170 -18.55 -7.71 11.74
C LEU A 170 -19.81 -8.07 12.56
N PRO A 171 -19.71 -8.75 13.72
CA PRO A 171 -20.91 -9.05 14.51
C PRO A 171 -21.65 -7.82 15.05
N HIS A 172 -21.02 -6.65 14.99
CA HIS A 172 -21.55 -5.39 15.57
C HIS A 172 -21.94 -4.35 14.51
N LEU A 173 -21.78 -4.67 13.23
CA LEU A 173 -21.97 -3.72 12.13
C LEU A 173 -22.88 -4.27 11.05
N PRO A 174 -23.72 -3.44 10.44
CA PRO A 174 -24.51 -3.81 9.27
C PRO A 174 -23.64 -3.79 8.01
N PHE A 175 -22.70 -4.75 7.90
CA PHE A 175 -21.80 -4.88 6.76
C PHE A 175 -22.09 -6.17 6.00
N ASP A 176 -22.52 -6.04 4.74
CA ASP A 176 -22.80 -7.17 3.87
C ASP A 176 -21.53 -7.65 3.19
N VAL A 177 -20.92 -8.68 3.78
CA VAL A 177 -19.64 -9.27 3.30
C VAL A 177 -19.81 -9.91 1.93
N GLU A 178 -20.93 -10.58 1.68
CA GLU A 178 -21.22 -11.26 0.42
C GLU A 178 -21.37 -10.26 -0.72
N ALA A 179 -22.13 -9.19 -0.50
CA ALA A 179 -22.29 -8.11 -1.49
C ALA A 179 -20.94 -7.43 -1.83
N VAL A 180 -20.10 -7.20 -0.82
CA VAL A 180 -18.76 -6.63 -1.03
C VAL A 180 -17.87 -7.57 -1.82
N ASP A 181 -17.82 -8.85 -1.48
CA ASP A 181 -17.05 -9.86 -2.22
C ASP A 181 -17.47 -9.97 -3.68
N GLU A 182 -18.78 -10.01 -3.94
CA GLU A 182 -19.33 -10.05 -5.30
C GLU A 182 -18.92 -8.81 -6.10
N GLN A 183 -19.04 -7.63 -5.50
CA GLN A 183 -18.63 -6.39 -6.15
C GLN A 183 -17.14 -6.33 -6.42
N LEU A 184 -16.30 -6.72 -5.46
CA LEU A 184 -14.84 -6.76 -5.63
C LEU A 184 -14.43 -7.72 -6.75
N ARG A 185 -15.03 -8.92 -6.82
CA ARG A 185 -14.79 -9.88 -7.90
C ARG A 185 -15.28 -9.37 -9.25
N SER A 186 -16.38 -8.63 -9.29
CA SER A 186 -16.88 -7.99 -10.51
C SER A 186 -15.92 -6.91 -11.01
N LEU A 187 -15.30 -6.14 -10.11
CA LEU A 187 -14.35 -5.07 -10.46
C LEU A 187 -12.98 -5.61 -10.86
N ASN A 188 -12.49 -6.62 -10.13
CA ASN A 188 -11.20 -7.28 -10.42
C ASN A 188 -11.33 -8.80 -10.22
N PRO A 189 -11.68 -9.55 -11.28
CA PRO A 189 -11.87 -11.00 -11.20
C PRO A 189 -10.61 -11.79 -10.79
N THR A 190 -9.43 -11.25 -11.03
CA THR A 190 -8.14 -11.88 -10.70
C THR A 190 -7.54 -11.37 -9.39
N GLY A 191 -8.15 -10.35 -8.80
CA GLY A 191 -7.71 -9.75 -7.54
C GLY A 191 -7.83 -10.71 -6.36
N THR A 192 -6.88 -10.64 -5.44
CA THR A 192 -6.91 -11.39 -4.19
C THR A 192 -7.69 -10.61 -3.14
N ILE A 193 -8.66 -11.24 -2.49
CA ILE A 193 -9.41 -10.66 -1.37
C ILE A 193 -8.95 -11.37 -0.10
N LEU A 194 -8.48 -10.61 0.88
CA LEU A 194 -8.09 -11.09 2.21
C LEU A 194 -8.95 -10.40 3.27
N ARG A 195 -9.37 -11.15 4.26
CA ARG A 195 -10.10 -10.65 5.42
C ARG A 195 -9.20 -10.71 6.63
N THR A 196 -9.03 -9.59 7.34
CA THR A 196 -8.06 -9.50 8.43
C THR A 196 -8.59 -8.78 9.66
N SER A 197 -8.12 -9.20 10.82
CA SER A 197 -8.19 -8.45 12.05
C SER A 197 -6.80 -8.37 12.67
N ALA A 198 -6.22 -7.19 12.71
CA ALA A 198 -4.96 -6.98 13.41
C ALA A 198 -5.08 -7.08 14.94
N THR A 199 -6.31 -7.01 15.48
CA THR A 199 -6.62 -7.16 16.90
C THR A 199 -6.62 -8.62 17.32
N THR A 200 -7.27 -9.50 16.55
CA THR A 200 -7.36 -10.94 16.86
C THR A 200 -6.27 -11.77 16.21
N GLY A 201 -5.58 -11.22 15.21
CA GLY A 201 -4.60 -11.93 14.39
C GLY A 201 -5.24 -12.71 13.22
N GLU A 202 -6.55 -12.73 13.10
CA GLU A 202 -7.23 -13.45 12.03
C GLU A 202 -6.84 -12.93 10.65
N GLY A 203 -6.48 -13.84 9.73
CA GLY A 203 -6.08 -13.54 8.37
C GLY A 203 -4.70 -12.89 8.20
N ILE A 204 -3.98 -12.57 9.29
CA ILE A 204 -2.63 -11.97 9.21
C ILE A 204 -1.63 -12.96 8.61
N ASP A 205 -1.74 -14.25 8.95
CA ASP A 205 -0.87 -15.29 8.38
C ASP A 205 -1.01 -15.37 6.87
N ALA A 206 -2.24 -15.41 6.35
CA ALA A 206 -2.51 -15.45 4.90
C ALA A 206 -2.00 -14.21 4.17
N TRP A 207 -2.10 -13.03 4.80
CA TRP A 207 -1.51 -11.79 4.29
C TRP A 207 0.02 -11.88 4.23
N CYS A 208 0.67 -12.33 5.31
CA CYS A 208 2.13 -12.46 5.38
C CYS A 208 2.66 -13.54 4.41
N GLU A 209 1.94 -14.65 4.25
CA GLU A 209 2.27 -15.69 3.27
C GLU A 209 2.18 -15.18 1.83
N LEU A 210 1.18 -14.35 1.52
CA LEU A 210 1.06 -13.69 0.21
C LEU A 210 2.28 -12.81 -0.06
N LEU A 211 2.70 -12.00 0.90
CA LEU A 211 3.88 -11.14 0.77
C LEU A 211 5.16 -11.97 0.56
N ALA A 212 5.37 -13.01 1.38
CA ALA A 212 6.55 -13.87 1.28
C ALA A 212 6.63 -14.60 -0.08
N ARG A 213 5.49 -15.09 -0.59
CA ARG A 213 5.40 -15.72 -1.91
C ARG A 213 5.75 -14.71 -3.02
N ARG A 214 5.15 -13.52 -3.01
CA ARG A 214 5.44 -12.49 -4.02
C ARG A 214 6.90 -12.04 -4.01
N LEU A 215 7.52 -11.96 -2.84
CA LEU A 215 8.95 -11.68 -2.70
C LEU A 215 9.80 -12.78 -3.36
N SER A 216 9.46 -14.05 -3.11
CA SER A 216 10.15 -15.19 -3.73
C SER A 216 10.00 -15.16 -5.26
N ASP A 217 8.78 -14.98 -5.75
CA ASP A 217 8.48 -14.93 -7.19
C ASP A 217 9.25 -13.80 -7.89
N LYS A 218 9.35 -12.62 -7.25
CA LYS A 218 10.13 -11.49 -7.76
C LYS A 218 11.62 -11.82 -7.88
N ARG A 219 12.21 -12.42 -6.86
CA ARG A 219 13.64 -12.80 -6.82
C ARG A 219 13.95 -13.90 -7.85
N ASP A 220 13.05 -14.84 -8.01
CA ASP A 220 13.20 -15.93 -8.98
C ASP A 220 13.12 -15.43 -10.44
N SER A 221 12.32 -14.40 -10.71
CA SER A 221 12.26 -13.76 -12.03
C SER A 221 13.53 -12.96 -12.33
N SER A 222 14.04 -12.19 -11.39
CA SER A 222 15.28 -11.41 -11.56
C SER A 222 16.50 -12.28 -11.82
N ASN A 223 16.55 -13.48 -11.23
CA ASN A 223 17.63 -14.43 -11.43
C ASN A 223 17.58 -15.14 -12.82
N ARG A 224 16.46 -15.11 -13.54
CA ARG A 224 16.33 -15.71 -14.88
C ARG A 224 16.74 -14.77 -16.01
N ASP A 225 16.72 -13.46 -15.73
CA ASP A 225 17.01 -12.41 -16.73
C ASP A 225 18.47 -11.91 -16.64
N SER A 226 19.25 -12.44 -15.65
CA SER A 226 20.68 -12.18 -15.44
C SER A 226 21.57 -13.28 -16.01
#